data_2ee1e257bf1edb6d1cbae9662b6df095
#
_entry.id   2ee1e257bf1edb6d1cbae9662b6df095
#
_cell.length_a   1.000
_cell.length_b   1.000
_cell.length_c   1.000
_cell.angle_alpha   90.00
_cell.angle_beta   90.00
_cell.angle_gamma   90.00
#
_symmetry.space_group_name_H-M   'P 1'
#
loop_
_entity.id
_entity.type
_entity.pdbx_description
1 polymer ?
#
loop_
_entity_poly.entity_id
_entity_poly.type
_entity_poly.pdbx_seq_one_letter_code
_entity_poly.pdbx_strand_id
1 'polypeptide(L)'
;MKKIPMILLAMFTLSGCDRQEMIYSFNHVEEASVDNEVENTESVDNIQSEKEQAVDITTEEPEISDVYSGPTVTLAMVGDVLLHIPVEESCQAEDGSYDFSSLFANVKDEVQAADIAIVNQEVIIGGEELGVSGYPSFNAPYEVADALAETGFDVILHGTNHAMDQGKKGITNCLSNWEKKYPDIKILGINKSQDAQDAITVLEQNGIKIAVLNYTYGLNGIALPSDMPYAVNLLDEEKVKADIASAKEQSDFVIVCPHWGTEYSLHPDSMQKKWTKIFAESGVDLVLGTHPHVIEPIEWVEDETTGHQMLVYYSLGNFVNWTSSSGDGIANRMVGGMAEITVGFDEAGRGFIVDYGVNALVTQVEPGHNGVTTYFLKDYTDEMAGKNAIMEQDANFSREYCTKLCTDIWGDLWE
;
A
#
# COMPACT_ATOMS: atom_id res chain seq x y z
N MET A 1 -28.94 25.07 -62.83
CA MET A 1 -28.72 23.65 -63.08
C MET A 1 -27.28 23.34 -62.66
N LYS A 2 -27.06 22.81 -61.48
CA LYS A 2 -25.76 22.30 -61.02
C LYS A 2 -26.01 20.90 -60.46
N LYS A 3 -25.32 19.93 -61.01
CA LYS A 3 -25.42 18.48 -60.75
C LYS A 3 -24.74 18.16 -59.42
N ILE A 4 -25.42 17.39 -58.57
CA ILE A 4 -24.90 16.75 -57.37
C ILE A 4 -24.42 15.32 -57.75
N PRO A 5 -23.21 14.88 -57.39
CA PRO A 5 -22.83 13.49 -57.56
C PRO A 5 -23.25 12.63 -56.34
N MET A 6 -23.85 11.51 -56.66
CA MET A 6 -24.26 10.44 -55.78
C MET A 6 -23.01 9.68 -55.31
N ILE A 7 -22.78 9.54 -54.00
CA ILE A 7 -21.74 8.68 -53.46
C ILE A 7 -22.35 7.34 -53.10
N LEU A 8 -21.79 6.29 -53.71
CA LEU A 8 -22.16 4.89 -53.56
C LEU A 8 -21.62 4.35 -52.25
N LEU A 9 -22.51 3.79 -51.43
CA LEU A 9 -22.17 3.10 -50.19
C LEU A 9 -21.77 1.65 -50.51
N ALA A 10 -20.51 1.31 -50.32
CA ALA A 10 -20.03 -0.07 -50.45
C ALA A 10 -19.95 -0.69 -49.06
N MET A 11 -20.80 -1.69 -48.80
CA MET A 11 -20.66 -2.58 -47.67
C MET A 11 -19.50 -3.56 -47.91
N PHE A 12 -18.50 -3.56 -47.07
CA PHE A 12 -17.55 -4.67 -46.97
C PHE A 12 -17.74 -5.35 -45.63
N THR A 13 -18.19 -6.60 -45.66
CA THR A 13 -18.08 -7.57 -44.58
C THR A 13 -16.65 -8.11 -44.59
N LEU A 14 -15.91 -7.95 -43.52
CA LEU A 14 -14.67 -8.67 -43.26
C LEU A 14 -14.71 -9.26 -41.83
N SER A 15 -14.80 -10.58 -41.84
CA SER A 15 -14.43 -11.42 -40.69
C SER A 15 -12.90 -11.49 -40.64
N GLY A 16 -12.30 -11.29 -39.46
CA GLY A 16 -10.87 -11.53 -39.26
C GLY A 16 -10.43 -10.94 -37.94
N CYS A 17 -10.15 -11.83 -37.03
CA CYS A 17 -9.51 -11.60 -35.77
C CYS A 17 -8.09 -11.06 -36.00
N ASP A 18 -7.74 -9.88 -35.43
CA ASP A 18 -6.37 -9.52 -35.12
C ASP A 18 -6.40 -8.49 -33.99
N ARG A 19 -5.96 -8.92 -32.82
CA ARG A 19 -5.62 -8.06 -31.72
C ARG A 19 -4.30 -7.37 -32.04
N GLN A 20 -4.33 -6.08 -32.37
CA GLN A 20 -3.13 -5.23 -32.32
C GLN A 20 -2.93 -4.69 -30.93
N GLU A 21 -1.85 -5.12 -30.32
CA GLU A 21 -1.27 -4.50 -29.12
C GLU A 21 -0.88 -3.04 -29.45
N MET A 22 -1.48 -2.08 -28.75
CA MET A 22 -1.04 -0.70 -28.79
C MET A 22 0.12 -0.53 -27.79
N ILE A 23 1.34 -0.50 -28.31
CA ILE A 23 2.53 -0.12 -27.58
C ILE A 23 2.54 1.42 -27.48
N TYR A 24 2.34 1.94 -26.27
CA TYR A 24 2.62 3.35 -25.97
C TYR A 24 4.11 3.52 -25.68
N SER A 25 4.82 4.15 -26.63
CA SER A 25 6.19 4.61 -26.40
C SER A 25 6.18 5.88 -25.57
N PHE A 26 6.79 5.86 -24.39
CA PHE A 26 7.12 7.06 -23.64
C PHE A 26 8.27 7.80 -24.32
N ASN A 27 8.04 9.07 -24.68
CA ASN A 27 9.06 9.96 -25.16
C ASN A 27 9.98 10.36 -24.02
N HIS A 28 11.23 9.94 -24.08
CA HIS A 28 12.31 10.53 -23.30
C HIS A 28 12.50 11.99 -23.70
N VAL A 29 12.45 12.88 -22.73
CA VAL A 29 12.91 14.26 -22.87
C VAL A 29 14.42 14.21 -22.66
N GLU A 30 15.19 14.48 -23.73
CA GLU A 30 16.64 14.66 -23.66
C GLU A 30 16.95 15.98 -22.92
N GLU A 31 17.70 15.88 -21.83
CA GLU A 31 18.38 17.03 -21.22
C GLU A 31 19.56 17.44 -22.09
N ALA A 32 19.54 18.69 -22.54
CA ALA A 32 20.62 19.30 -23.30
C ALA A 32 21.82 19.57 -22.39
N SER A 33 22.94 18.93 -22.68
CA SER A 33 24.23 19.26 -22.10
C SER A 33 24.75 20.60 -22.62
N VAL A 34 25.05 21.51 -21.71
CA VAL A 34 25.78 22.74 -22.01
C VAL A 34 27.26 22.51 -21.68
N ASP A 35 28.05 22.37 -22.73
CA ASP A 35 29.53 22.42 -22.63
C ASP A 35 29.97 23.84 -22.31
N ASN A 36 30.76 23.98 -21.25
CA ASN A 36 31.61 25.15 -21.05
C ASN A 36 33.05 24.66 -20.79
N GLU A 37 33.86 24.80 -21.84
CA GLU A 37 35.33 24.79 -21.75
C GLU A 37 35.80 26.02 -20.96
N VAL A 38 36.65 25.80 -19.95
CA VAL A 38 37.60 26.81 -19.49
C VAL A 38 38.95 26.15 -19.23
N GLU A 39 39.93 26.77 -19.84
CA GLU A 39 41.37 26.38 -19.92
C GLU A 39 42.09 26.33 -18.56
N ASN A 40 43.06 25.45 -18.57
CA ASN A 40 44.16 25.22 -17.64
C ASN A 40 45.06 26.43 -17.40
N THR A 41 45.48 26.71 -16.14
CA THR A 41 46.92 27.01 -15.81
C THR A 41 47.20 26.83 -14.32
N GLU A 42 48.17 25.93 -14.04
CA GLU A 42 49.27 25.94 -13.04
C GLU A 42 49.09 26.68 -11.69
N SER A 43 49.35 26.15 -10.55
CA SER A 43 50.58 25.55 -9.96
C SER A 43 50.43 25.39 -8.43
N VAL A 44 50.84 24.25 -7.97
CA VAL A 44 51.69 23.91 -6.80
C VAL A 44 51.43 24.53 -5.42
N ASP A 45 51.35 23.61 -4.49
CA ASP A 45 51.83 23.50 -3.11
C ASP A 45 50.91 23.68 -1.92
N ASN A 46 50.86 22.57 -1.19
CA ASN A 46 50.87 22.45 0.27
C ASN A 46 49.67 23.01 1.07
N ILE A 47 48.73 22.15 1.41
CA ILE A 47 48.06 22.24 2.70
C ILE A 47 47.86 20.83 3.29
N GLN A 48 48.31 20.74 4.52
CA GLN A 48 48.32 19.61 5.42
C GLN A 48 46.92 18.94 5.59
N SER A 49 47.01 17.61 5.69
CA SER A 49 45.93 16.72 6.15
C SER A 49 45.32 17.18 7.47
N GLU A 50 44.14 17.74 7.42
CA GLU A 50 43.18 17.68 8.54
C GLU A 50 42.33 16.41 8.35
N LYS A 51 42.48 15.49 9.29
CA LYS A 51 41.61 14.34 9.46
C LYS A 51 40.23 14.89 9.79
N GLU A 52 39.31 14.75 8.87
CA GLU A 52 37.86 14.77 9.20
C GLU A 52 37.62 13.63 10.19
N GLN A 53 37.34 13.99 11.44
CA GLN A 53 36.75 13.09 12.41
C GLN A 53 35.31 12.85 11.93
N ALA A 54 35.05 11.64 11.47
CA ALA A 54 33.68 11.13 11.37
C ALA A 54 33.09 11.26 12.78
N VAL A 55 32.10 12.12 12.93
CA VAL A 55 31.24 12.13 14.11
C VAL A 55 30.38 10.89 13.96
N ASP A 56 30.71 9.90 14.74
CA ASP A 56 29.90 8.71 14.94
C ASP A 56 28.65 9.16 15.70
N ILE A 57 27.58 9.45 14.96
CA ILE A 57 26.25 9.67 15.54
C ILE A 57 25.68 8.28 15.80
N THR A 58 26.14 7.65 16.86
CA THR A 58 25.38 6.58 17.50
C THR A 58 24.17 7.26 18.11
N THR A 59 23.04 7.23 17.41
CA THR A 59 21.73 7.34 18.05
C THR A 59 21.62 6.12 18.95
N GLU A 60 21.86 6.31 20.26
CA GLU A 60 21.53 5.29 21.24
C GLU A 60 20.01 5.08 21.13
N GLU A 61 19.61 3.89 20.69
CA GLU A 61 18.22 3.45 20.89
C GLU A 61 17.90 3.61 22.37
N PRO A 62 16.72 4.13 22.73
CA PRO A 62 16.35 4.23 24.13
C PRO A 62 16.40 2.82 24.73
N GLU A 63 17.28 2.58 25.70
CA GLU A 63 17.26 1.35 26.49
C GLU A 63 15.85 1.20 27.08
N ILE A 64 15.07 0.26 26.55
CA ILE A 64 13.79 -0.17 27.14
C ILE A 64 14.14 -0.98 28.39
N SER A 65 14.42 -0.27 29.49
CA SER A 65 14.97 -0.89 30.71
C SER A 65 13.92 -1.34 31.72
N ASP A 66 12.62 -1.10 31.47
CA ASP A 66 11.53 -1.59 32.29
C ASP A 66 10.45 -2.22 31.41
N VAL A 67 10.17 -3.50 31.62
CA VAL A 67 9.09 -4.22 30.91
C VAL A 67 7.79 -3.47 31.18
N TYR A 68 7.24 -2.83 30.14
CA TYR A 68 5.94 -2.17 30.25
C TYR A 68 4.89 -3.16 30.74
N SER A 69 4.15 -2.80 31.78
CA SER A 69 3.18 -3.68 32.44
C SER A 69 1.75 -3.12 32.45
N GLY A 70 1.53 -2.00 31.76
CA GLY A 70 0.22 -1.41 31.56
C GLY A 70 -0.64 -2.14 30.53
N PRO A 71 -1.88 -1.67 30.28
CA PRO A 71 -2.70 -2.19 29.20
C PRO A 71 -2.06 -1.89 27.84
N THR A 72 -2.15 -2.85 26.93
CA THR A 72 -1.64 -2.73 25.56
C THR A 72 -2.71 -3.03 24.53
N VAL A 73 -2.52 -2.52 23.31
CA VAL A 73 -3.24 -2.89 22.10
C VAL A 73 -2.22 -3.34 21.07
N THR A 74 -2.42 -4.53 20.52
CA THR A 74 -1.62 -5.06 19.42
C THR A 74 -2.28 -4.73 18.10
N LEU A 75 -1.51 -4.18 17.17
CA LEU A 75 -1.93 -3.82 15.81
C LEU A 75 -1.20 -4.73 14.81
N ALA A 76 -1.94 -5.23 13.83
CA ALA A 76 -1.36 -5.85 12.66
C ALA A 76 -1.83 -5.11 11.40
N MET A 77 -0.93 -4.79 10.46
CA MET A 77 -1.32 -4.26 9.16
C MET A 77 -0.54 -4.94 8.05
N VAL A 78 -1.24 -5.34 6.99
CA VAL A 78 -0.66 -5.85 5.75
C VAL A 78 -0.84 -4.85 4.61
N GLY A 79 -0.01 -4.99 3.57
CA GLY A 79 0.01 -4.10 2.41
C GLY A 79 -1.13 -4.35 1.41
N ASP A 80 -0.81 -4.18 0.11
CA ASP A 80 -1.78 -4.11 -0.98
C ASP A 80 -2.38 -5.47 -1.33
N VAL A 81 -3.70 -5.59 -1.26
CA VAL A 81 -4.47 -6.65 -1.93
C VAL A 81 -4.76 -6.17 -3.35
N LEU A 82 -3.86 -6.53 -4.27
CA LEU A 82 -3.93 -6.11 -5.68
C LEU A 82 -4.38 -7.28 -6.57
N LEU A 83 -5.67 -7.32 -6.86
CA LEU A 83 -6.31 -8.42 -7.57
C LEU A 83 -6.27 -8.19 -9.09
N HIS A 84 -5.15 -8.54 -9.72
CA HIS A 84 -5.11 -8.70 -11.17
C HIS A 84 -5.95 -9.90 -11.61
N ILE A 85 -6.44 -9.89 -12.85
CA ILE A 85 -7.28 -10.98 -13.40
C ILE A 85 -6.74 -12.39 -13.10
N PRO A 86 -5.44 -12.70 -13.23
CA PRO A 86 -4.96 -14.04 -12.90
C PRO A 86 -5.12 -14.43 -11.42
N VAL A 87 -5.13 -13.45 -10.48
CA VAL A 87 -5.43 -13.73 -9.07
C VAL A 87 -6.91 -14.08 -8.92
N GLU A 88 -7.80 -13.30 -9.54
CA GLU A 88 -9.25 -13.55 -9.49
C GLU A 88 -9.61 -14.88 -10.15
N GLU A 89 -9.01 -15.18 -11.33
CA GLU A 89 -9.20 -16.46 -12.02
C GLU A 89 -8.73 -17.66 -11.19
N SER A 90 -7.65 -17.50 -10.39
CA SER A 90 -7.16 -18.55 -9.50
C SER A 90 -8.10 -18.86 -8.34
N CYS A 91 -9.00 -17.96 -8.02
CA CYS A 91 -10.03 -18.07 -6.98
C CYS A 91 -11.43 -18.40 -7.53
N GLN A 92 -11.56 -18.57 -8.85
CA GLN A 92 -12.85 -18.89 -9.48
C GLN A 92 -13.03 -20.42 -9.63
N ALA A 93 -14.14 -20.92 -9.13
CA ALA A 93 -14.54 -22.32 -9.28
C ALA A 93 -15.11 -22.62 -10.68
N GLU A 94 -15.22 -23.92 -11.04
CA GLU A 94 -15.77 -24.34 -12.34
C GLU A 94 -17.22 -23.90 -12.60
N ASP A 95 -18.00 -23.64 -11.54
CA ASP A 95 -19.39 -23.17 -11.65
C ASP A 95 -19.47 -21.63 -11.76
N GLY A 96 -18.31 -20.95 -11.76
CA GLY A 96 -18.20 -19.49 -11.87
C GLY A 96 -18.25 -18.75 -10.54
N SER A 97 -18.48 -19.41 -9.41
CA SER A 97 -18.41 -18.79 -8.09
C SER A 97 -16.96 -18.49 -7.68
N TYR A 98 -16.77 -17.56 -6.75
CA TYR A 98 -15.46 -17.18 -6.25
C TYR A 98 -15.25 -17.60 -4.79
N ASP A 99 -14.01 -18.01 -4.46
CA ASP A 99 -13.55 -18.26 -3.09
C ASP A 99 -12.12 -17.73 -2.94
N PHE A 100 -11.96 -16.60 -2.23
CA PHE A 100 -10.68 -15.96 -1.99
C PHE A 100 -10.02 -16.38 -0.66
N SER A 101 -10.59 -17.32 0.08
CA SER A 101 -10.08 -17.74 1.40
C SER A 101 -8.65 -18.27 1.35
N SER A 102 -8.26 -18.93 0.26
CA SER A 102 -6.92 -19.48 0.06
C SER A 102 -5.82 -18.42 0.00
N LEU A 103 -6.14 -17.18 -0.43
CA LEU A 103 -5.16 -16.10 -0.51
C LEU A 103 -4.54 -15.77 0.86
N PHE A 104 -5.34 -15.88 1.93
CA PHE A 104 -5.03 -15.41 3.28
C PHE A 104 -4.86 -16.54 4.30
N ALA A 105 -5.00 -17.81 3.88
CA ALA A 105 -5.12 -18.95 4.77
C ALA A 105 -3.93 -19.13 5.73
N ASN A 106 -2.70 -18.79 5.28
CA ASN A 106 -1.49 -19.04 6.07
C ASN A 106 -1.10 -17.89 7.01
N VAL A 107 -1.86 -16.78 6.99
CA VAL A 107 -1.63 -15.60 7.85
C VAL A 107 -2.82 -15.31 8.76
N LYS A 108 -3.87 -16.13 8.65
CA LYS A 108 -5.13 -15.94 9.35
C LYS A 108 -4.99 -15.94 10.87
N ASP A 109 -4.17 -16.83 11.40
CA ASP A 109 -4.01 -17.00 12.85
C ASP A 109 -3.36 -15.75 13.46
N GLU A 110 -2.35 -15.17 12.79
CA GLU A 110 -1.67 -13.95 13.22
C GLU A 110 -2.59 -12.71 13.07
N VAL A 111 -3.35 -12.63 11.98
CA VAL A 111 -4.36 -11.55 11.81
C VAL A 111 -5.38 -11.60 12.95
N GLN A 112 -5.88 -12.79 13.30
CA GLN A 112 -6.86 -12.97 14.38
C GLN A 112 -6.26 -12.83 15.79
N ALA A 113 -4.95 -12.90 15.94
CA ALA A 113 -4.28 -12.71 17.22
C ALA A 113 -4.11 -11.22 17.57
N ALA A 114 -4.14 -10.33 16.60
CA ALA A 114 -4.08 -8.88 16.84
C ALA A 114 -5.39 -8.35 17.44
N ASP A 115 -5.29 -7.34 18.31
CA ASP A 115 -6.46 -6.63 18.84
C ASP A 115 -7.16 -5.78 17.76
N ILE A 116 -6.38 -5.27 16.79
CA ILE A 116 -6.87 -4.53 15.62
C ILE A 116 -6.04 -4.95 14.40
N ALA A 117 -6.71 -5.53 13.40
CA ALA A 117 -6.11 -5.95 12.13
C ALA A 117 -6.56 -5.05 10.98
N ILE A 118 -5.60 -4.55 10.19
CA ILE A 118 -5.80 -3.58 9.11
C ILE A 118 -5.28 -4.16 7.79
N VAL A 119 -6.00 -3.94 6.69
CA VAL A 119 -5.56 -4.32 5.34
C VAL A 119 -5.83 -3.21 4.34
N ASN A 120 -4.90 -3.01 3.39
CA ASN A 120 -5.15 -2.14 2.25
C ASN A 120 -5.76 -2.94 1.10
N GLN A 121 -7.08 -2.81 0.91
CA GLN A 121 -7.80 -3.38 -0.22
C GLN A 121 -7.75 -2.39 -1.38
N GLU A 122 -6.78 -2.57 -2.26
CA GLU A 122 -6.50 -1.59 -3.31
C GLU A 122 -7.58 -1.57 -4.39
N VAL A 123 -8.02 -2.75 -4.82
CA VAL A 123 -9.05 -2.89 -5.84
C VAL A 123 -10.43 -2.64 -5.26
N ILE A 124 -11.22 -1.77 -5.89
CA ILE A 124 -12.59 -1.52 -5.47
C ILE A 124 -13.45 -2.78 -5.58
N ILE A 125 -14.20 -3.12 -4.52
CA ILE A 125 -15.13 -4.27 -4.48
C ILE A 125 -16.51 -3.81 -4.98
N GLY A 126 -16.63 -3.61 -6.28
CA GLY A 126 -17.84 -3.07 -6.90
C GLY A 126 -18.91 -4.12 -7.24
N GLY A 127 -18.55 -5.41 -7.15
CA GLY A 127 -19.44 -6.55 -7.41
C GLY A 127 -19.44 -7.00 -8.87
N GLU A 128 -19.84 -8.26 -9.10
CA GLU A 128 -19.87 -8.90 -10.42
C GLU A 128 -20.81 -8.20 -11.43
N GLU A 129 -21.85 -7.51 -10.95
CA GLU A 129 -22.76 -6.76 -11.82
C GLU A 129 -22.12 -5.58 -12.55
N LEU A 130 -20.90 -5.16 -12.14
CA LEU A 130 -20.09 -4.18 -12.87
C LEU A 130 -19.08 -4.85 -13.81
N GLY A 131 -18.98 -6.18 -13.76
CA GLY A 131 -18.00 -7.00 -14.46
C GLY A 131 -16.67 -7.04 -13.72
N VAL A 132 -16.17 -8.23 -13.40
CA VAL A 132 -14.84 -8.45 -12.83
C VAL A 132 -13.79 -7.99 -13.84
N SER A 133 -12.82 -7.17 -13.43
CA SER A 133 -11.84 -6.57 -14.34
C SER A 133 -10.53 -6.21 -13.64
N GLY A 134 -9.42 -6.36 -14.36
CA GLY A 134 -8.08 -5.98 -13.93
C GLY A 134 -7.60 -4.66 -14.51
N TYR A 135 -6.26 -4.47 -14.47
CA TYR A 135 -5.62 -3.25 -14.99
C TYR A 135 -6.09 -2.92 -16.43
N PRO A 136 -6.34 -1.64 -16.76
CA PRO A 136 -6.11 -0.44 -15.92
C PRO A 136 -7.32 0.01 -15.10
N SER A 137 -8.45 -0.65 -15.17
CA SER A 137 -9.68 -0.28 -14.44
C SER A 137 -10.22 -1.50 -13.71
N PHE A 138 -9.79 -1.62 -12.46
CA PHE A 138 -10.08 -2.78 -11.62
C PHE A 138 -11.53 -2.82 -11.12
N ASN A 139 -12.02 -4.02 -10.90
CA ASN A 139 -13.24 -4.29 -10.13
C ASN A 139 -13.24 -5.73 -9.60
N ALA A 140 -13.40 -5.90 -8.30
CA ALA A 140 -13.46 -7.19 -7.65
C ALA A 140 -14.90 -7.60 -7.31
N PRO A 141 -15.19 -8.93 -7.24
CA PRO A 141 -16.46 -9.47 -6.76
C PRO A 141 -16.59 -9.32 -5.23
N TYR A 142 -17.81 -9.49 -4.71
CA TYR A 142 -18.10 -9.28 -3.27
C TYR A 142 -17.48 -10.33 -2.36
N GLU A 143 -17.14 -11.50 -2.87
CA GLU A 143 -16.52 -12.61 -2.15
C GLU A 143 -15.13 -12.26 -1.60
N VAL A 144 -14.47 -11.24 -2.17
CA VAL A 144 -13.25 -10.66 -1.57
C VAL A 144 -13.54 -10.10 -0.18
N ALA A 145 -14.66 -9.38 -0.02
CA ALA A 145 -15.07 -8.86 1.28
C ALA A 145 -15.37 -9.99 2.27
N ASP A 146 -15.99 -11.09 1.80
CA ASP A 146 -16.26 -12.26 2.62
C ASP A 146 -14.93 -12.87 3.14
N ALA A 147 -13.95 -13.05 2.27
CA ALA A 147 -12.64 -13.63 2.64
C ALA A 147 -11.84 -12.72 3.60
N LEU A 148 -11.85 -11.40 3.39
CA LEU A 148 -11.19 -10.45 4.30
C LEU A 148 -11.85 -10.46 5.70
N ALA A 149 -13.18 -10.45 5.76
CA ALA A 149 -13.93 -10.54 7.02
C ALA A 149 -13.68 -11.87 7.76
N GLU A 150 -13.67 -13.00 7.04
CA GLU A 150 -13.40 -14.32 7.60
C GLU A 150 -11.94 -14.49 8.05
N THR A 151 -11.01 -13.78 7.43
CA THR A 151 -9.60 -13.74 7.86
C THR A 151 -9.47 -13.03 9.20
N GLY A 152 -10.33 -12.04 9.51
CA GLY A 152 -10.38 -11.36 10.80
C GLY A 152 -9.93 -9.90 10.76
N PHE A 153 -9.91 -9.26 9.59
CA PHE A 153 -9.59 -7.83 9.49
C PHE A 153 -10.72 -6.96 10.03
N ASP A 154 -10.37 -6.00 10.89
CA ASP A 154 -11.28 -5.05 11.52
C ASP A 154 -11.43 -3.76 10.71
N VAL A 155 -10.36 -3.39 9.99
CA VAL A 155 -10.26 -2.14 9.22
C VAL A 155 -9.82 -2.43 7.80
N ILE A 156 -10.66 -2.01 6.84
CA ILE A 156 -10.37 -2.14 5.42
C ILE A 156 -10.14 -0.75 4.84
N LEU A 157 -8.97 -0.54 4.27
CA LEU A 157 -8.58 0.71 3.63
C LEU A 157 -8.91 0.64 2.13
N HIS A 158 -9.70 1.59 1.65
CA HIS A 158 -10.07 1.76 0.25
C HIS A 158 -9.67 3.12 -0.33
N GLY A 159 -8.95 3.95 0.45
CA GLY A 159 -8.40 5.21 -0.03
C GLY A 159 -7.16 4.96 -0.89
N THR A 160 -7.37 4.48 -2.13
CA THR A 160 -6.35 4.07 -3.09
C THR A 160 -6.51 4.79 -4.42
N ASN A 161 -5.51 4.72 -5.29
CA ASN A 161 -5.59 5.28 -6.65
C ASN A 161 -6.62 4.55 -7.53
N HIS A 162 -7.04 3.33 -7.16
CA HIS A 162 -8.05 2.51 -7.84
C HIS A 162 -9.46 2.60 -7.22
N ALA A 163 -9.65 3.44 -6.20
CA ALA A 163 -10.95 3.60 -5.53
C ALA A 163 -12.09 4.04 -6.48
N MET A 164 -11.75 4.81 -7.53
CA MET A 164 -12.73 5.37 -8.49
C MET A 164 -12.81 4.63 -9.81
N ASP A 165 -12.16 3.49 -9.99
CA ASP A 165 -12.12 2.75 -11.26
C ASP A 165 -13.51 2.37 -11.79
N GLN A 166 -14.47 2.13 -10.90
CA GLN A 166 -15.87 1.87 -11.23
C GLN A 166 -16.79 3.08 -10.94
N GLY A 167 -16.20 4.25 -10.77
CA GLY A 167 -16.91 5.50 -10.52
C GLY A 167 -17.80 5.44 -9.27
N LYS A 168 -18.82 6.30 -9.23
CA LYS A 168 -19.76 6.37 -8.10
C LYS A 168 -20.44 5.05 -7.79
N LYS A 169 -20.69 4.23 -8.82
CA LYS A 169 -21.41 2.98 -8.64
C LYS A 169 -20.54 1.96 -7.91
N GLY A 170 -19.21 1.91 -8.22
CA GLY A 170 -18.25 1.09 -7.49
C GLY A 170 -18.20 1.45 -6.01
N ILE A 171 -18.04 2.73 -5.67
CA ILE A 171 -18.06 3.23 -4.29
C ILE A 171 -19.37 2.86 -3.57
N THR A 172 -20.51 3.12 -4.20
CA THR A 172 -21.82 2.85 -3.59
C THR A 172 -22.04 1.36 -3.34
N ASN A 173 -21.69 0.51 -4.31
CA ASN A 173 -21.82 -0.94 -4.19
C ASN A 173 -20.91 -1.48 -3.10
N CYS A 174 -19.64 -1.06 -3.09
CA CYS A 174 -18.65 -1.46 -2.09
C CYS A 174 -19.14 -1.14 -0.67
N LEU A 175 -19.47 0.12 -0.40
CA LEU A 175 -19.98 0.54 0.91
C LEU A 175 -21.28 -0.18 1.32
N SER A 176 -22.21 -0.36 0.37
CA SER A 176 -23.47 -1.05 0.65
C SER A 176 -23.27 -2.53 0.97
N ASN A 177 -22.31 -3.21 0.31
CA ASN A 177 -22.00 -4.60 0.62
C ASN A 177 -21.43 -4.73 2.03
N TRP A 178 -20.44 -3.90 2.40
CA TRP A 178 -19.84 -3.88 3.72
C TRP A 178 -20.87 -3.57 4.81
N GLU A 179 -21.63 -2.48 4.67
CA GLU A 179 -22.67 -2.08 5.65
C GLU A 179 -23.74 -3.17 5.88
N LYS A 180 -24.07 -3.93 4.84
CA LYS A 180 -25.09 -4.96 4.90
C LYS A 180 -24.60 -6.26 5.53
N LYS A 181 -23.39 -6.71 5.16
CA LYS A 181 -22.86 -8.01 5.57
C LYS A 181 -22.00 -7.92 6.84
N TYR A 182 -21.22 -6.88 6.99
CA TYR A 182 -20.18 -6.75 8.01
C TYR A 182 -20.18 -5.35 8.65
N PRO A 183 -21.27 -4.93 9.32
CA PRO A 183 -21.45 -3.56 9.83
C PRO A 183 -20.44 -3.16 10.92
N ASP A 184 -19.79 -4.12 11.55
CA ASP A 184 -18.79 -3.87 12.59
C ASP A 184 -17.40 -3.54 12.02
N ILE A 185 -17.08 -4.00 10.79
CA ILE A 185 -15.83 -3.71 10.09
C ILE A 185 -15.80 -2.25 9.65
N LYS A 186 -14.69 -1.58 9.88
CA LYS A 186 -14.50 -0.16 9.53
C LYS A 186 -13.95 -0.03 8.11
N ILE A 187 -14.67 0.70 7.26
CA ILE A 187 -14.27 1.00 5.90
C ILE A 187 -13.80 2.44 5.84
N LEU A 188 -12.53 2.65 5.46
CA LEU A 188 -11.91 3.96 5.42
C LEU A 188 -11.47 4.33 4.01
N GLY A 189 -11.29 5.62 3.78
CA GLY A 189 -10.78 6.17 2.53
C GLY A 189 -11.83 6.44 1.47
N ILE A 190 -13.00 5.77 1.51
CA ILE A 190 -14.15 6.01 0.64
C ILE A 190 -15.40 6.37 1.46
N ASN A 191 -16.27 7.22 0.92
CA ASN A 191 -17.34 7.82 1.70
C ASN A 191 -18.66 7.92 0.94
N LYS A 192 -19.79 7.77 1.68
CA LYS A 192 -21.16 7.91 1.15
C LYS A 192 -21.73 9.34 1.28
N SER A 193 -21.12 10.19 2.11
CA SER A 193 -21.56 11.56 2.38
C SER A 193 -20.41 12.41 2.89
N GLN A 194 -20.59 13.73 2.91
CA GLN A 194 -19.64 14.66 3.51
C GLN A 194 -19.46 14.39 5.01
N ASP A 195 -20.58 14.15 5.73
CA ASP A 195 -20.52 13.82 7.16
C ASP A 195 -19.72 12.54 7.44
N ALA A 196 -19.76 11.56 6.50
CA ALA A 196 -18.96 10.35 6.62
C ALA A 196 -17.47 10.62 6.36
N GLN A 197 -17.14 11.51 5.42
CA GLN A 197 -15.76 11.93 5.15
C GLN A 197 -15.16 12.71 6.32
N ASP A 198 -15.97 13.52 7.00
CA ASP A 198 -15.52 14.37 8.11
C ASP A 198 -15.47 13.64 9.46
N ALA A 199 -16.06 12.44 9.54
CA ALA A 199 -16.05 11.61 10.73
C ALA A 199 -14.69 10.94 10.94
N ILE A 200 -14.15 11.04 12.16
CA ILE A 200 -12.93 10.33 12.54
C ILE A 200 -13.30 8.92 13.04
N THR A 201 -12.69 7.90 12.45
CA THR A 201 -12.82 6.52 12.92
C THR A 201 -11.91 6.31 14.11
N VAL A 202 -12.49 6.01 15.28
CA VAL A 202 -11.78 5.67 16.51
C VAL A 202 -12.18 4.26 16.93
N LEU A 203 -11.18 3.41 17.15
CA LEU A 203 -11.34 2.09 17.75
C LEU A 203 -10.89 2.16 19.22
N GLU A 204 -11.61 1.51 20.12
CA GLU A 204 -11.25 1.44 21.53
C GLU A 204 -11.03 -0.03 21.93
N GLN A 205 -9.82 -0.36 22.31
CA GLN A 205 -9.42 -1.68 22.80
C GLN A 205 -8.60 -1.53 24.07
N ASN A 206 -8.89 -2.34 25.08
CA ASN A 206 -8.19 -2.34 26.38
C ASN A 206 -8.11 -0.96 27.07
N GLY A 207 -9.06 -0.06 26.73
CA GLY A 207 -9.13 1.32 27.24
C GLY A 207 -8.24 2.31 26.47
N ILE A 208 -7.57 1.89 25.41
CA ILE A 208 -6.79 2.75 24.50
C ILE A 208 -7.64 3.09 23.29
N LYS A 209 -7.75 4.38 22.97
CA LYS A 209 -8.46 4.89 21.80
C LYS A 209 -7.48 5.18 20.67
N ILE A 210 -7.68 4.53 19.55
CA ILE A 210 -6.80 4.63 18.37
C ILE A 210 -7.61 5.21 17.22
N ALA A 211 -7.21 6.38 16.71
CA ALA A 211 -7.76 6.94 15.49
C ALA A 211 -7.01 6.40 14.28
N VAL A 212 -7.74 6.00 13.25
CA VAL A 212 -7.16 5.54 11.97
C VAL A 212 -7.67 6.42 10.84
N LEU A 213 -6.76 6.99 10.07
CA LEU A 213 -7.01 7.87 8.93
C LEU A 213 -6.41 7.24 7.65
N ASN A 214 -7.15 7.25 6.53
CA ASN A 214 -6.68 6.70 5.26
C ASN A 214 -6.87 7.68 4.12
N TYR A 215 -5.82 7.89 3.33
CA TYR A 215 -5.79 8.84 2.20
C TYR A 215 -5.03 8.25 1.02
N THR A 216 -5.35 8.72 -0.20
CA THR A 216 -4.56 8.43 -1.41
C THR A 216 -3.98 9.68 -2.05
N TYR A 217 -2.84 9.52 -2.73
CA TYR A 217 -2.18 10.59 -3.46
C TYR A 217 -2.96 11.06 -4.70
N GLY A 218 -3.85 10.23 -5.23
CA GLY A 218 -4.57 10.53 -6.46
C GLY A 218 -5.49 9.40 -6.90
N LEU A 219 -6.08 9.53 -8.10
CA LEU A 219 -7.10 8.62 -8.64
C LEU A 219 -6.80 8.30 -10.12
N ASN A 220 -5.55 8.09 -10.50
CA ASN A 220 -5.13 7.74 -11.86
C ASN A 220 -5.70 8.69 -12.95
N GLY A 221 -5.84 9.99 -12.62
CA GLY A 221 -6.41 10.99 -13.49
C GLY A 221 -7.94 11.04 -13.56
N ILE A 222 -8.63 10.19 -12.79
CA ILE A 222 -10.09 10.22 -12.66
C ILE A 222 -10.47 11.35 -11.71
N ALA A 223 -11.33 12.28 -12.15
CA ALA A 223 -11.82 13.35 -11.29
C ALA A 223 -12.92 12.85 -10.38
N LEU A 224 -12.97 13.36 -9.14
CA LEU A 224 -14.11 13.17 -8.26
C LEU A 224 -15.38 13.76 -8.89
N PRO A 225 -16.53 13.05 -8.80
CA PRO A 225 -17.79 13.55 -9.32
C PRO A 225 -18.22 14.82 -8.58
N SER A 226 -18.71 15.82 -9.31
CA SER A 226 -19.12 17.11 -8.73
C SER A 226 -20.25 17.02 -7.71
N ASP A 227 -21.06 15.96 -7.81
CA ASP A 227 -22.17 15.65 -6.88
C ASP A 227 -21.76 14.62 -5.79
N MET A 228 -20.47 14.20 -5.77
CA MET A 228 -19.90 13.29 -4.76
C MET A 228 -18.43 13.67 -4.50
N PRO A 229 -18.12 14.95 -4.17
CA PRO A 229 -16.73 15.42 -4.00
C PRO A 229 -16.03 14.78 -2.80
N TYR A 230 -16.80 14.20 -1.89
CA TYR A 230 -16.37 13.50 -0.69
C TYR A 230 -16.06 12.00 -0.93
N ALA A 231 -16.22 11.49 -2.15
CA ALA A 231 -16.20 10.05 -2.42
C ALA A 231 -14.93 9.35 -1.95
N VAL A 232 -13.77 10.00 -2.08
CA VAL A 232 -12.47 9.43 -1.71
C VAL A 232 -11.65 10.48 -0.95
N ASN A 233 -10.96 10.04 0.10
CA ASN A 233 -10.03 10.88 0.86
C ASN A 233 -8.73 11.05 0.08
N LEU A 234 -8.47 12.27 -0.39
CA LEU A 234 -7.23 12.63 -1.05
C LEU A 234 -6.23 13.23 -0.04
N LEU A 235 -4.94 13.11 -0.33
CA LEU A 235 -3.89 13.83 0.38
C LEU A 235 -3.97 15.34 0.06
N ASP A 236 -4.90 16.03 0.73
CA ASP A 236 -5.07 17.48 0.74
C ASP A 236 -4.55 18.03 2.07
N GLU A 237 -3.62 18.98 2.04
CA GLU A 237 -2.89 19.40 3.23
C GLU A 237 -3.80 20.07 4.28
N GLU A 238 -4.77 20.88 3.85
CA GLU A 238 -5.69 21.57 4.76
C GLU A 238 -6.63 20.57 5.44
N LYS A 239 -7.21 19.65 4.65
CA LYS A 239 -8.11 18.60 5.15
C LYS A 239 -7.37 17.63 6.08
N VAL A 240 -6.20 17.13 5.67
CA VAL A 240 -5.41 16.19 6.45
C VAL A 240 -5.02 16.76 7.81
N LYS A 241 -4.53 18.01 7.85
CA LYS A 241 -4.19 18.69 9.11
C LYS A 241 -5.41 18.88 10.03
N ALA A 242 -6.56 19.21 9.46
CA ALA A 242 -7.82 19.36 10.20
C ALA A 242 -8.29 18.02 10.78
N ASP A 243 -8.22 16.94 9.99
CA ASP A 243 -8.60 15.59 10.42
C ASP A 243 -7.67 15.07 11.53
N ILE A 244 -6.35 15.26 11.41
CA ILE A 244 -5.39 14.88 12.46
C ILE A 244 -5.67 15.65 13.74
N ALA A 245 -5.93 16.96 13.66
CA ALA A 245 -6.29 17.74 14.83
C ALA A 245 -7.55 17.21 15.53
N SER A 246 -8.58 16.86 14.74
CA SER A 246 -9.83 16.27 15.25
C SER A 246 -9.60 14.86 15.82
N ALA A 247 -8.74 14.05 15.20
CA ALA A 247 -8.36 12.73 15.69
C ALA A 247 -7.69 12.81 17.07
N LYS A 248 -6.75 13.72 17.24
CA LYS A 248 -6.05 13.96 18.52
C LYS A 248 -6.96 14.40 19.66
N GLU A 249 -8.09 15.06 19.36
CA GLU A 249 -9.10 15.43 20.36
C GLU A 249 -9.94 14.23 20.80
N GLN A 250 -10.01 13.16 19.99
CA GLN A 250 -10.91 12.02 20.17
C GLN A 250 -10.18 10.73 20.56
N SER A 251 -8.86 10.67 20.41
CA SER A 251 -8.07 9.46 20.62
C SER A 251 -6.79 9.71 21.42
N ASP A 252 -6.20 8.63 21.88
CA ASP A 252 -4.95 8.60 22.63
C ASP A 252 -3.74 8.37 21.71
N PHE A 253 -3.99 7.81 20.50
CA PHE A 253 -2.98 7.44 19.49
C PHE A 253 -3.55 7.63 18.09
N VAL A 254 -2.77 8.22 17.18
CA VAL A 254 -3.20 8.55 15.80
C VAL A 254 -2.37 7.81 14.77
N ILE A 255 -3.05 7.02 13.95
CA ILE A 255 -2.46 6.30 12.81
C ILE A 255 -2.92 6.97 11.50
N VAL A 256 -1.97 7.23 10.60
CA VAL A 256 -2.26 7.60 9.22
C VAL A 256 -1.80 6.48 8.29
N CYS A 257 -2.70 6.01 7.44
CA CYS A 257 -2.45 4.98 6.43
C CYS A 257 -2.51 5.63 5.03
N PRO A 258 -1.42 6.20 4.52
CA PRO A 258 -1.39 6.81 3.21
C PRO A 258 -1.10 5.78 2.12
N HIS A 259 -1.83 5.88 1.02
CA HIS A 259 -1.56 5.20 -0.23
C HIS A 259 -0.81 6.18 -1.14
N TRP A 260 0.53 6.05 -1.22
CA TRP A 260 1.42 7.10 -1.70
C TRP A 260 2.73 6.56 -2.30
N GLY A 261 3.53 7.43 -2.89
CA GLY A 261 4.89 7.12 -3.37
C GLY A 261 4.93 6.78 -4.86
N THR A 262 6.06 6.25 -5.28
CA THR A 262 6.33 5.86 -6.66
C THR A 262 6.35 4.35 -6.78
N GLU A 263 5.51 3.78 -7.67
CA GLU A 263 5.46 2.33 -7.92
C GLU A 263 6.86 1.76 -8.18
N TYR A 264 7.14 0.63 -7.52
CA TYR A 264 8.35 -0.19 -7.66
C TYR A 264 9.65 0.46 -7.19
N SER A 265 9.58 1.61 -6.53
CA SER A 265 10.72 2.22 -5.84
C SER A 265 10.93 1.56 -4.47
N LEU A 266 12.17 1.13 -4.17
CA LEU A 266 12.56 0.60 -2.85
C LEU A 266 12.94 1.71 -1.86
N HIS A 267 12.78 2.97 -2.25
CA HIS A 267 13.17 4.14 -1.45
C HIS A 267 12.10 5.22 -1.51
N PRO A 268 11.81 5.86 -0.37
CA PRO A 268 10.82 6.93 -0.29
C PRO A 268 11.15 8.10 -1.23
N ASP A 269 10.15 8.53 -2.00
CA ASP A 269 10.25 9.66 -2.90
C ASP A 269 10.07 11.02 -2.20
N SER A 270 10.14 12.11 -2.97
CA SER A 270 10.01 13.46 -2.43
C SER A 270 8.60 13.78 -1.91
N MET A 271 7.58 13.15 -2.47
CA MET A 271 6.19 13.32 -2.03
C MET A 271 5.98 12.63 -0.68
N GLN A 272 6.44 11.39 -0.53
CA GLN A 272 6.42 10.67 0.74
C GLN A 272 7.16 11.46 1.83
N LYS A 273 8.38 11.95 1.56
CA LYS A 273 9.15 12.77 2.52
C LYS A 273 8.45 14.08 2.90
N LYS A 274 7.79 14.73 1.94
CA LYS A 274 6.98 15.93 2.22
C LYS A 274 5.84 15.63 3.19
N TRP A 275 5.08 14.54 2.93
CA TRP A 275 3.95 14.18 3.76
C TRP A 275 4.37 13.65 5.13
N THR A 276 5.46 12.88 5.21
CA THR A 276 6.07 12.45 6.49
C THR A 276 6.33 13.64 7.39
N LYS A 277 6.91 14.70 6.85
CA LYS A 277 7.15 15.94 7.61
C LYS A 277 5.83 16.57 8.09
N ILE A 278 4.80 16.67 7.23
CA ILE A 278 3.49 17.22 7.59
C ILE A 278 2.83 16.40 8.69
N PHE A 279 2.90 15.07 8.62
CA PHE A 279 2.34 14.16 9.63
C PHE A 279 3.04 14.32 10.97
N ALA A 280 4.39 14.34 11.00
CA ALA A 280 5.17 14.54 12.22
C ALA A 280 4.85 15.89 12.88
N GLU A 281 4.87 17.00 12.12
CA GLU A 281 4.52 18.34 12.57
C GLU A 281 3.07 18.45 13.07
N SER A 282 2.17 17.58 12.58
CA SER A 282 0.77 17.52 13.02
C SER A 282 0.57 16.62 14.25
N GLY A 283 1.60 15.87 14.66
CA GLY A 283 1.61 14.98 15.82
C GLY A 283 0.90 13.66 15.59
N VAL A 284 1.11 13.05 14.41
CA VAL A 284 0.78 11.65 14.10
C VAL A 284 1.78 10.75 14.84
N ASP A 285 1.33 9.62 15.39
CA ASP A 285 2.16 8.70 16.14
C ASP A 285 2.73 7.57 15.28
N LEU A 286 1.95 7.11 14.28
CA LEU A 286 2.30 6.00 13.41
C LEU A 286 1.83 6.24 11.96
N VAL A 287 2.69 5.96 10.99
CA VAL A 287 2.36 5.94 9.57
C VAL A 287 2.57 4.53 9.02
N LEU A 288 1.54 4.01 8.35
CA LEU A 288 1.56 2.70 7.70
C LEU A 288 1.25 2.88 6.20
N GLY A 289 2.30 2.99 5.38
CA GLY A 289 2.23 3.31 3.95
C GLY A 289 2.02 2.11 3.04
N THR A 290 1.37 2.37 1.89
CA THR A 290 1.09 1.40 0.82
C THR A 290 1.21 2.09 -0.56
N HIS A 291 1.03 1.38 -1.67
CA HIS A 291 1.09 1.81 -3.07
C HIS A 291 2.39 1.47 -3.82
N PRO A 292 3.62 1.58 -3.30
CA PRO A 292 4.82 1.27 -4.10
C PRO A 292 4.86 -0.17 -4.64
N HIS A 293 4.02 -1.07 -4.14
CA HIS A 293 3.95 -2.50 -4.49
C HIS A 293 5.25 -3.27 -4.22
N VAL A 294 6.16 -2.65 -3.52
CA VAL A 294 7.41 -3.19 -2.98
C VAL A 294 7.61 -2.62 -1.59
N ILE A 295 8.39 -3.32 -0.78
CA ILE A 295 8.72 -2.86 0.56
C ILE A 295 9.64 -1.65 0.53
N GLU A 296 9.43 -0.71 1.46
CA GLU A 296 10.29 0.46 1.68
C GLU A 296 10.74 0.52 3.15
N PRO A 297 11.72 1.36 3.51
CA PRO A 297 12.26 1.46 4.87
C PRO A 297 11.22 1.72 5.97
N ILE A 298 11.61 1.36 7.19
CA ILE A 298 10.93 1.70 8.44
C ILE A 298 11.84 2.66 9.20
N GLU A 299 11.33 3.83 9.59
CA GLU A 299 12.14 4.88 10.20
C GLU A 299 11.39 5.59 11.32
N TRP A 300 12.11 5.98 12.39
CA TRP A 300 11.64 6.98 13.34
C TRP A 300 11.91 8.38 12.80
N VAL A 301 10.90 9.23 12.87
CA VAL A 301 10.97 10.64 12.43
C VAL A 301 10.60 11.54 13.62
N GLU A 302 11.46 12.51 13.93
CA GLU A 302 11.24 13.47 15.00
C GLU A 302 10.81 14.83 14.41
N ASP A 303 9.76 15.42 14.98
CA ASP A 303 9.48 16.85 14.81
C ASP A 303 10.44 17.66 15.69
N GLU A 304 11.44 18.28 15.06
CA GLU A 304 12.48 19.08 15.74
C GLU A 304 11.91 20.22 16.61
N THR A 305 10.65 20.63 16.37
CA THR A 305 10.03 21.76 17.10
C THR A 305 9.45 21.30 18.45
N THR A 306 8.82 20.13 18.46
CA THR A 306 8.10 19.60 19.63
C THR A 306 8.83 18.46 20.31
N GLY A 307 9.76 17.80 19.62
CA GLY A 307 10.40 16.55 20.05
C GLY A 307 9.48 15.34 19.93
N HIS A 308 8.33 15.47 19.22
CA HIS A 308 7.42 14.38 18.96
C HIS A 308 8.07 13.36 18.02
N GLN A 309 8.01 12.07 18.36
CA GLN A 309 8.54 10.99 17.56
C GLN A 309 7.41 10.19 16.92
N MET A 310 7.53 9.95 15.62
CA MET A 310 6.58 9.21 14.78
C MET A 310 7.28 8.06 14.10
N LEU A 311 6.73 6.85 14.23
CA LEU A 311 7.22 5.69 13.48
C LEU A 311 6.58 5.65 12.09
N VAL A 312 7.39 5.41 11.06
CA VAL A 312 6.96 5.39 9.66
C VAL A 312 7.37 4.09 8.99
N TYR A 313 6.40 3.31 8.54
CA TYR A 313 6.55 2.27 7.54
C TYR A 313 6.22 2.91 6.19
N TYR A 314 7.21 3.20 5.36
CA TYR A 314 6.96 3.91 4.10
C TYR A 314 6.14 3.09 3.12
N SER A 315 6.39 1.77 3.03
CA SER A 315 5.55 0.83 2.29
C SER A 315 5.66 -0.59 2.83
N LEU A 316 4.52 -1.23 3.01
CA LEU A 316 4.42 -2.64 3.35
C LEU A 316 4.45 -3.56 2.11
N GLY A 317 4.55 -2.99 0.89
CA GLY A 317 4.53 -3.76 -0.35
C GLY A 317 3.20 -4.46 -0.61
N ASN A 318 3.22 -5.49 -1.44
CA ASN A 318 2.02 -6.29 -1.71
C ASN A 318 1.77 -7.34 -0.64
N PHE A 319 0.51 -7.45 -0.21
CA PHE A 319 0.04 -8.61 0.54
C PHE A 319 -0.34 -9.76 -0.40
N VAL A 320 -1.05 -9.42 -1.48
CA VAL A 320 -1.40 -10.36 -2.56
C VAL A 320 -1.21 -9.67 -3.90
N ASN A 321 -0.47 -10.30 -4.79
CA ASN A 321 -0.28 -9.79 -6.15
C ASN A 321 0.12 -10.91 -7.12
N TRP A 322 -0.27 -10.75 -8.37
CA TRP A 322 0.29 -11.46 -9.51
C TRP A 322 0.14 -10.62 -10.77
N THR A 323 1.22 -10.38 -11.48
CA THR A 323 1.24 -9.54 -12.70
C THR A 323 1.81 -10.32 -13.88
N SER A 324 1.49 -9.90 -15.12
CA SER A 324 2.08 -10.44 -16.34
C SER A 324 3.41 -9.77 -16.75
N SER A 325 3.91 -8.81 -15.97
CA SER A 325 5.20 -8.16 -16.24
C SER A 325 6.37 -9.11 -16.06
N SER A 326 7.48 -8.85 -16.74
CA SER A 326 8.71 -9.63 -16.60
C SER A 326 9.95 -8.73 -16.70
N GLY A 327 11.05 -9.16 -16.07
CA GLY A 327 12.34 -8.47 -16.04
C GLY A 327 12.96 -8.46 -14.65
N ASP A 328 14.21 -8.00 -14.57
CA ASP A 328 14.94 -7.92 -13.29
C ASP A 328 14.20 -7.02 -12.29
N GLY A 329 14.07 -7.48 -11.05
CA GLY A 329 13.41 -6.76 -9.97
C GLY A 329 11.88 -6.93 -9.91
N ILE A 330 11.25 -7.62 -10.86
CA ILE A 330 9.82 -7.95 -10.79
C ILE A 330 9.51 -8.78 -9.55
N ALA A 331 10.44 -9.65 -9.14
CA ALA A 331 10.34 -10.47 -7.94
C ALA A 331 10.19 -9.68 -6.64
N ASN A 332 10.63 -8.40 -6.58
CA ASN A 332 10.43 -7.54 -5.42
C ASN A 332 8.94 -7.40 -5.07
N ARG A 333 8.06 -7.45 -6.06
CA ARG A 333 6.60 -7.33 -5.90
C ARG A 333 5.96 -8.52 -5.21
N MET A 334 6.71 -9.63 -5.05
CA MET A 334 6.25 -10.84 -4.37
C MET A 334 6.54 -10.79 -2.87
N VAL A 335 7.29 -9.79 -2.41
CA VAL A 335 7.64 -9.60 -1.01
C VAL A 335 6.85 -8.44 -0.43
N GLY A 336 6.19 -8.69 0.69
CA GLY A 336 5.48 -7.70 1.48
C GLY A 336 5.79 -7.84 2.96
N GLY A 337 5.08 -7.09 3.80
CA GLY A 337 5.21 -7.13 5.24
C GLY A 337 3.87 -7.11 5.96
N MET A 338 3.84 -7.75 7.12
CA MET A 338 2.84 -7.54 8.15
C MET A 338 3.51 -6.73 9.25
N ALA A 339 3.19 -5.45 9.35
CA ALA A 339 3.61 -4.61 10.47
C ALA A 339 2.94 -5.10 11.76
N GLU A 340 3.70 -5.25 12.82
CA GLU A 340 3.23 -5.60 14.15
C GLU A 340 3.65 -4.50 15.12
N ILE A 341 2.69 -3.87 15.79
CA ILE A 341 2.94 -2.75 16.70
C ILE A 341 2.18 -2.99 17.99
N THR A 342 2.84 -2.78 19.12
CA THR A 342 2.21 -2.77 20.44
C THR A 342 2.14 -1.34 20.95
N VAL A 343 0.93 -0.86 21.22
CA VAL A 343 0.66 0.47 21.77
C VAL A 343 0.30 0.36 23.24
N GLY A 344 0.86 1.21 24.09
CA GLY A 344 0.55 1.34 25.51
C GLY A 344 0.30 2.80 25.89
N PHE A 345 0.18 3.09 27.20
CA PHE A 345 0.06 4.45 27.74
C PHE A 345 1.34 4.90 28.42
N ASP A 346 1.75 6.13 28.17
CA ASP A 346 2.79 6.80 28.98
C ASP A 346 2.26 7.23 30.36
N GLU A 347 3.14 7.78 31.20
CA GLU A 347 2.75 8.29 32.54
C GLU A 347 1.73 9.43 32.48
N ALA A 348 1.61 10.14 31.36
CA ALA A 348 0.63 11.20 31.12
C ALA A 348 -0.70 10.66 30.56
N GLY A 349 -0.80 9.35 30.30
CA GLY A 349 -1.97 8.70 29.71
C GLY A 349 -2.10 8.91 28.20
N ARG A 350 -0.99 9.21 27.50
CA ARG A 350 -0.97 9.29 26.03
C ARG A 350 -0.51 7.95 25.47
N GLY A 351 -1.05 7.57 24.32
CA GLY A 351 -0.58 6.39 23.59
C GLY A 351 0.88 6.55 23.16
N PHE A 352 1.65 5.47 23.24
CA PHE A 352 3.01 5.39 22.71
C PHE A 352 3.30 3.98 22.22
N ILE A 353 4.29 3.83 21.35
CA ILE A 353 4.73 2.54 20.83
C ILE A 353 5.62 1.86 21.88
N VAL A 354 5.17 0.70 22.35
CA VAL A 354 5.89 -0.16 23.32
C VAL A 354 6.85 -1.09 22.60
N ASP A 355 6.42 -1.61 21.46
CA ASP A 355 7.16 -2.56 20.63
C ASP A 355 6.72 -2.46 19.18
N TYR A 356 7.61 -2.77 18.23
CA TYR A 356 7.30 -2.75 16.82
C TYR A 356 8.24 -3.66 16.02
N GLY A 357 7.74 -4.17 14.89
CA GLY A 357 8.49 -5.00 13.98
C GLY A 357 7.72 -5.23 12.69
N VAL A 358 8.24 -6.08 11.85
CA VAL A 358 7.56 -6.51 10.62
C VAL A 358 7.86 -7.98 10.34
N ASN A 359 6.81 -8.78 10.14
CA ASN A 359 6.94 -10.13 9.61
C ASN A 359 6.97 -10.07 8.08
N ALA A 360 8.04 -10.60 7.49
CA ALA A 360 8.17 -10.67 6.04
C ALA A 360 7.16 -11.67 5.45
N LEU A 361 6.48 -11.25 4.38
CA LEU A 361 5.49 -12.03 3.64
C LEU A 361 5.98 -12.31 2.23
N VAL A 362 5.57 -13.45 1.67
CA VAL A 362 5.86 -13.84 0.28
C VAL A 362 4.60 -14.36 -0.39
N THR A 363 4.24 -13.78 -1.53
CA THR A 363 3.18 -14.33 -2.38
C THR A 363 3.71 -15.52 -3.17
N GLN A 364 3.12 -16.70 -2.96
CA GLN A 364 3.32 -17.90 -3.77
C GLN A 364 2.29 -17.93 -4.89
N VAL A 365 2.76 -18.16 -6.11
CA VAL A 365 1.91 -18.46 -7.27
C VAL A 365 2.27 -19.84 -7.77
N GLU A 366 1.28 -20.74 -7.81
CA GLU A 366 1.49 -22.11 -8.25
C GLU A 366 1.76 -22.19 -9.76
N PRO A 367 2.55 -23.16 -10.22
CA PRO A 367 2.79 -23.38 -11.65
C PRO A 367 1.48 -23.50 -12.44
N GLY A 368 1.40 -22.78 -13.56
CA GLY A 368 0.17 -22.68 -14.36
C GLY A 368 -0.84 -21.68 -13.81
N HIS A 369 -0.46 -20.89 -12.78
CA HIS A 369 -1.24 -19.80 -12.17
C HIS A 369 -2.59 -20.27 -11.57
N ASN A 370 -2.64 -21.54 -11.10
CA ASN A 370 -3.87 -22.15 -10.60
C ASN A 370 -4.11 -21.94 -9.10
N GLY A 371 -3.27 -21.17 -8.45
CA GLY A 371 -3.38 -20.83 -7.03
C GLY A 371 -2.44 -19.70 -6.66
N VAL A 372 -2.94 -18.78 -5.86
CA VAL A 372 -2.18 -17.69 -5.27
C VAL A 372 -2.41 -17.73 -3.76
N THR A 373 -1.35 -17.61 -2.98
CA THR A 373 -1.42 -17.68 -1.51
C THR A 373 -0.25 -16.92 -0.90
N THR A 374 -0.47 -16.22 0.20
CA THR A 374 0.60 -15.54 0.94
C THR A 374 1.11 -16.40 2.10
N TYR A 375 2.42 -16.45 2.28
CA TYR A 375 3.12 -17.14 3.37
C TYR A 375 3.99 -16.16 4.15
N PHE A 376 4.25 -16.45 5.42
CA PHE A 376 5.38 -15.84 6.11
C PHE A 376 6.70 -16.35 5.55
N LEU A 377 7.68 -15.46 5.35
CA LEU A 377 8.99 -15.83 4.81
C LEU A 377 9.72 -16.83 5.73
N LYS A 378 9.48 -16.77 7.04
CA LYS A 378 10.02 -17.74 8.02
C LYS A 378 9.58 -19.17 7.72
N ASP A 379 8.37 -19.35 7.21
CA ASP A 379 7.77 -20.66 6.87
C ASP A 379 7.94 -21.01 5.38
N TYR A 380 8.48 -20.09 4.58
CA TYR A 380 8.65 -20.26 3.13
C TYR A 380 9.92 -21.03 2.81
N THR A 381 9.80 -22.19 2.15
CA THR A 381 10.92 -23.08 1.87
C THR A 381 11.56 -22.83 0.51
N ASP A 382 12.83 -23.30 0.33
CA ASP A 382 13.50 -23.26 -0.98
C ASP A 382 12.74 -24.11 -2.03
N GLU A 383 12.04 -25.18 -1.61
CA GLU A 383 11.21 -25.98 -2.51
C GLU A 383 10.00 -25.17 -3.02
N MET A 384 9.37 -24.41 -2.15
CA MET A 384 8.25 -23.52 -2.54
C MET A 384 8.75 -22.41 -3.48
N ALA A 385 9.84 -21.76 -3.13
CA ALA A 385 10.46 -20.73 -3.97
C ALA A 385 10.79 -21.27 -5.36
N GLY A 386 11.38 -22.48 -5.46
CA GLY A 386 11.71 -23.14 -6.71
C GLY A 386 10.50 -23.55 -7.56
N LYS A 387 9.28 -23.52 -7.01
CA LYS A 387 8.02 -23.79 -7.72
C LYS A 387 7.20 -22.54 -7.98
N ASN A 388 7.59 -21.38 -7.42
CA ASN A 388 6.84 -20.14 -7.63
C ASN A 388 6.90 -19.73 -9.10
N ALA A 389 5.74 -19.48 -9.70
CA ALA A 389 5.62 -19.08 -11.12
C ALA A 389 6.34 -17.76 -11.43
N ILE A 390 6.66 -16.92 -10.42
CA ILE A 390 7.44 -15.69 -10.60
C ILE A 390 8.81 -15.95 -11.26
N MET A 391 9.39 -17.16 -11.10
CA MET A 391 10.64 -17.53 -11.75
C MET A 391 10.54 -17.52 -13.29
N GLU A 392 9.34 -17.59 -13.85
CA GLU A 392 9.10 -17.42 -15.30
C GLU A 392 9.28 -15.95 -15.74
N GLN A 393 9.11 -15.01 -14.79
CA GLN A 393 9.18 -13.57 -15.02
C GLN A 393 10.52 -12.97 -14.56
N ASP A 394 11.06 -13.46 -13.42
CA ASP A 394 12.34 -13.06 -12.83
C ASP A 394 13.08 -14.29 -12.29
N ALA A 395 14.07 -14.77 -13.04
CA ALA A 395 14.83 -15.97 -12.69
C ALA A 395 15.74 -15.80 -11.46
N ASN A 396 15.88 -14.57 -10.93
CA ASN A 396 16.65 -14.31 -9.71
C ASN A 396 15.87 -14.66 -8.44
N PHE A 397 14.55 -14.89 -8.55
CA PHE A 397 13.73 -15.19 -7.37
C PHE A 397 14.19 -16.47 -6.66
N SER A 398 14.30 -16.37 -5.36
CA SER A 398 14.59 -17.48 -4.44
C SER A 398 14.24 -17.06 -3.01
N ARG A 399 14.23 -17.99 -2.05
CA ARG A 399 14.10 -17.64 -0.64
C ARG A 399 15.24 -16.73 -0.17
N GLU A 400 16.48 -16.98 -0.61
CA GLU A 400 17.63 -16.13 -0.33
C GLU A 400 17.46 -14.72 -0.88
N TYR A 401 16.89 -14.58 -2.09
CA TYR A 401 16.54 -13.29 -2.69
C TYR A 401 15.58 -12.50 -1.79
N CYS A 402 14.48 -13.14 -1.34
CA CYS A 402 13.50 -12.50 -0.44
C CYS A 402 14.15 -12.09 0.89
N THR A 403 14.92 -12.99 1.51
CA THR A 403 15.66 -12.72 2.75
C THR A 403 16.60 -11.52 2.59
N LYS A 404 17.38 -11.51 1.50
CA LYS A 404 18.30 -10.41 1.23
C LYS A 404 17.56 -9.08 1.03
N LEU A 405 16.46 -9.09 0.30
CA LEU A 405 15.65 -7.88 0.08
C LEU A 405 15.13 -7.31 1.40
N CYS A 406 14.56 -8.17 2.28
CA CYS A 406 14.09 -7.74 3.59
C CYS A 406 15.23 -7.17 4.45
N THR A 407 16.39 -7.84 4.49
CA THR A 407 17.55 -7.37 5.25
C THR A 407 18.11 -6.05 4.70
N ASP A 408 18.18 -5.89 3.38
CA ASP A 408 18.66 -4.66 2.75
C ASP A 408 17.76 -3.45 3.03
N ILE A 409 16.42 -3.68 3.18
CA ILE A 409 15.44 -2.60 3.34
C ILE A 409 15.08 -2.36 4.82
N TRP A 410 14.91 -3.40 5.63
CA TRP A 410 14.42 -3.31 7.01
C TRP A 410 15.50 -3.59 8.07
N GLY A 411 16.72 -4.00 7.66
CA GLY A 411 17.78 -4.33 8.59
C GLY A 411 17.43 -5.50 9.49
N ASP A 412 17.46 -5.29 10.80
CA ASP A 412 17.18 -6.30 11.83
C ASP A 412 15.71 -6.21 12.36
N LEU A 413 14.85 -5.39 11.73
CA LEU A 413 13.46 -5.17 12.18
C LEU A 413 12.47 -6.24 11.73
N TRP A 414 12.89 -7.21 10.93
CA TRP A 414 12.02 -8.24 10.35
C TRP A 414 12.32 -9.66 10.83
N GLU A 415 11.28 -10.52 10.83
CA GLU A 415 11.33 -11.95 11.10
C GLU A 415 10.74 -12.79 9.95
#